data_68c83656589ae02977f454f742510d86
#
_entry.id   68c83656589ae02977f454f742510d86
#
_cell.length_a   1.000
_cell.length_b   1.000
_cell.length_c   1.000
_cell.angle_alpha   90.00
_cell.angle_beta   90.00
_cell.angle_gamma   90.00
#
_symmetry.space_group_name_H-M   'P 1'
#
loop_
_entity.id
_entity.type
_entity.pdbx_description
1 polymer ?
#
loop_
_entity_poly.entity_id
_entity_poly.type
_entity_poly.pdbx_seq_one_letter_code
_entity_poly.pdbx_strand_id
1 'polypeptide(L)'
;MEIYAKVLLWVVPFFLILIIIEIVYGHFKGKQTYTFMDTLSSLSSGMTNILKDILGLGVVIVSYPFLLKHLAIFNLESSLLLYFTAFVCVDFASYWNHRLNHKINFFWNQHLIHHSSEEFNLACALRQSISDLLGYAALFLIPAAVLGVPKEVITILAPVHLFGQFWYHTRHIGKLGILEYFLVTPSQHRVHHAINPIYIDKNLAAIFCVWDRWFGTFQEELEEEPPVYGVLKPVQTWNPLIINFQHLWGMVQDAWRTRIWTEKLFLWWKPTGYRPADVSEQYPRKKISLDQPIEKYNPKMSPLQKSWAFFHWLCITFMLFYFLANYASYSSPQALLFGGLIFVSIFGFTSLMDGYSWSFSFEMGRSFCGLLLFTFPYQSNFYLSQLPIIFYFGLVYFSLSIVGLMVLHQERNLNSLNEG
;
A
#
# COMPACT_ATOMS: atom_id res chain seq x y z
N MET A 1 -7.82 4.57 18.80
CA MET A 1 -8.20 4.80 17.38
C MET A 1 -8.60 6.26 17.10
N GLU A 2 -9.35 6.95 17.98
CA GLU A 2 -9.76 8.35 17.76
C GLU A 2 -8.58 9.32 17.58
N ILE A 3 -7.54 9.23 18.43
CA ILE A 3 -6.33 10.05 18.30
C ILE A 3 -5.63 9.77 16.97
N TYR A 4 -5.53 8.50 16.57
CA TYR A 4 -4.96 8.10 15.30
C TYR A 4 -5.73 8.70 14.12
N ALA A 5 -7.08 8.63 14.14
CA ALA A 5 -7.92 9.25 13.12
C ALA A 5 -7.68 10.77 13.02
N LYS A 6 -7.59 11.47 14.17
CA LYS A 6 -7.31 12.91 14.21
C LYS A 6 -5.93 13.28 13.64
N VAL A 7 -4.90 12.48 13.91
CA VAL A 7 -3.56 12.68 13.33
C VAL A 7 -3.60 12.52 11.81
N LEU A 8 -4.31 11.53 11.29
CA LEU A 8 -4.43 11.31 9.85
C LEU A 8 -5.10 12.46 9.10
N LEU A 9 -6.03 13.18 9.74
CA LEU A 9 -6.66 14.37 9.15
C LEU A 9 -5.67 15.50 8.83
N TRP A 10 -4.51 15.53 9.46
CA TRP A 10 -3.43 16.48 9.16
C TRP A 10 -2.35 15.90 8.28
N VAL A 11 -1.98 14.65 8.53
CA VAL A 11 -0.86 14.00 7.85
C VAL A 11 -1.19 13.69 6.39
N VAL A 12 -2.41 13.21 6.10
CA VAL A 12 -2.79 12.85 4.72
C VAL A 12 -2.84 14.09 3.82
N PRO A 13 -3.47 15.22 4.18
CA PRO A 13 -3.38 16.44 3.39
C PRO A 13 -1.95 16.94 3.18
N PHE A 14 -1.08 16.82 4.20
CA PHE A 14 0.33 17.19 4.06
C PHE A 14 1.02 16.37 2.95
N PHE A 15 0.84 15.06 2.92
CA PHE A 15 1.39 14.22 1.85
C PHE A 15 0.79 14.55 0.49
N LEU A 16 -0.52 14.81 0.40
CA LEU A 16 -1.16 15.22 -0.85
C LEU A 16 -0.58 16.53 -1.38
N ILE A 17 -0.30 17.50 -0.50
CA ILE A 17 0.35 18.76 -0.90
C ILE A 17 1.75 18.48 -1.46
N LEU A 18 2.56 17.64 -0.83
CA LEU A 18 3.89 17.30 -1.33
C LEU A 18 3.82 16.58 -2.69
N ILE A 19 2.86 15.68 -2.89
CA ILE A 19 2.61 15.02 -4.18
C ILE A 19 2.23 16.05 -5.25
N ILE A 20 1.35 17.00 -4.94
CA ILE A 20 0.97 18.07 -5.88
C ILE A 20 2.20 18.93 -6.22
N ILE A 21 3.02 19.28 -5.24
CA ILE A 21 4.28 20.03 -5.47
C ILE A 21 5.19 19.25 -6.42
N GLU A 22 5.37 17.95 -6.23
CA GLU A 22 6.21 17.11 -7.11
C GLU A 22 5.64 17.02 -8.54
N ILE A 23 4.31 16.85 -8.69
CA ILE A 23 3.63 16.86 -10.00
C ILE A 23 3.88 18.18 -10.73
N VAL A 24 3.66 19.30 -10.03
CA VAL A 24 3.85 20.66 -10.58
C VAL A 24 5.32 20.88 -10.96
N TYR A 25 6.24 20.48 -10.09
CA TYR A 25 7.69 20.55 -10.36
C TYR A 25 8.08 19.74 -11.59
N GLY A 26 7.61 18.49 -11.67
CA GLY A 26 7.87 17.60 -12.81
C GLY A 26 7.32 18.18 -14.14
N HIS A 27 6.15 18.81 -14.08
CA HIS A 27 5.56 19.49 -15.25
C HIS A 27 6.45 20.65 -15.73
N PHE A 28 6.85 21.56 -14.83
CA PHE A 28 7.69 22.70 -15.19
C PHE A 28 9.11 22.30 -15.64
N LYS A 29 9.63 21.19 -15.16
CA LYS A 29 10.94 20.67 -15.58
C LYS A 29 10.89 19.79 -16.83
N GLY A 30 9.71 19.50 -17.38
CA GLY A 30 9.55 18.58 -18.50
C GLY A 30 9.95 17.15 -18.20
N LYS A 31 9.92 16.76 -16.92
CA LYS A 31 10.32 15.43 -16.41
C LYS A 31 9.22 14.85 -15.52
N GLN A 32 8.03 14.64 -16.11
CA GLN A 32 6.90 14.09 -15.37
C GLN A 32 7.16 12.63 -14.96
N THR A 33 6.91 12.33 -13.68
CA THR A 33 7.09 11.00 -13.07
C THR A 33 5.77 10.35 -12.67
N TYR A 34 4.66 11.00 -12.98
CA TYR A 34 3.31 10.54 -12.63
C TYR A 34 2.52 10.15 -13.87
N THR A 35 1.82 9.02 -13.79
CA THR A 35 0.73 8.67 -14.70
C THR A 35 -0.58 8.67 -13.94
N PHE A 36 -1.67 9.02 -14.61
CA PHE A 36 -2.95 9.26 -13.94
C PHE A 36 -3.48 8.03 -13.21
N MET A 37 -3.46 6.86 -13.87
CA MET A 37 -4.00 5.62 -13.30
C MET A 37 -3.13 5.06 -12.18
N ASP A 38 -1.80 5.10 -12.33
CA ASP A 38 -0.89 4.68 -11.28
C ASP A 38 -1.03 5.54 -10.03
N THR A 39 -1.20 6.85 -10.22
CA THR A 39 -1.42 7.80 -9.12
C THR A 39 -2.71 7.48 -8.36
N LEU A 40 -3.84 7.27 -9.07
CA LEU A 40 -5.10 6.89 -8.42
C LEU A 40 -4.99 5.56 -7.69
N SER A 41 -4.31 4.56 -8.27
CA SER A 41 -4.04 3.27 -7.63
C SER A 41 -3.22 3.44 -6.35
N SER A 42 -2.16 4.24 -6.39
CA SER A 42 -1.26 4.48 -5.26
C SER A 42 -1.98 5.18 -4.10
N LEU A 43 -2.74 6.24 -4.40
CA LEU A 43 -3.55 6.97 -3.41
C LEU A 43 -4.65 6.08 -2.82
N SER A 44 -5.29 5.25 -3.65
CA SER A 44 -6.31 4.28 -3.21
C SER A 44 -5.72 3.20 -2.29
N SER A 45 -4.48 2.77 -2.54
CA SER A 45 -3.78 1.84 -1.65
C SER A 45 -3.56 2.45 -0.27
N GLY A 46 -3.13 3.72 -0.18
CA GLY A 46 -3.01 4.43 1.08
C GLY A 46 -4.35 4.48 1.85
N MET A 47 -5.46 4.73 1.14
CA MET A 47 -6.79 4.73 1.74
C MET A 47 -7.19 3.36 2.31
N THR A 48 -6.88 2.26 1.59
CA THR A 48 -7.16 0.89 2.09
C THR A 48 -6.35 0.56 3.33
N ASN A 49 -5.08 1.01 3.40
CA ASN A 49 -4.24 0.81 4.58
C ASN A 49 -4.78 1.58 5.80
N ILE A 50 -5.17 2.85 5.63
CA ILE A 50 -5.83 3.63 6.68
C ILE A 50 -7.08 2.92 7.21
N LEU A 51 -7.92 2.40 6.31
CA LEU A 51 -9.12 1.67 6.69
C LEU A 51 -8.80 0.38 7.45
N LYS A 52 -7.80 -0.39 7.03
CA LYS A 52 -7.34 -1.58 7.74
C LYS A 52 -6.98 -1.25 9.18
N ASP A 53 -6.21 -0.18 9.38
CA ASP A 53 -5.71 0.21 10.69
C ASP A 53 -6.82 0.77 11.59
N ILE A 54 -7.66 1.69 11.07
CA ILE A 54 -8.73 2.33 11.86
C ILE A 54 -9.82 1.32 12.25
N LEU A 55 -10.07 0.33 11.41
CA LEU A 55 -11.03 -0.75 11.68
C LEU A 55 -10.44 -1.89 12.53
N GLY A 56 -9.14 -1.85 12.82
CA GLY A 56 -8.47 -2.85 13.65
C GLY A 56 -8.50 -4.25 13.03
N LEU A 57 -8.31 -4.38 11.71
CA LEU A 57 -8.40 -5.66 11.00
C LEU A 57 -7.18 -6.56 11.18
N GLY A 58 -6.13 -6.10 11.88
CA GLY A 58 -4.95 -6.90 12.17
C GLY A 58 -5.07 -7.74 13.46
N VAL A 59 -4.40 -8.88 13.49
CA VAL A 59 -4.25 -9.74 14.67
C VAL A 59 -2.84 -9.62 15.21
N VAL A 60 -2.68 -9.10 16.42
CA VAL A 60 -1.38 -8.97 17.08
C VAL A 60 -0.94 -10.32 17.62
N ILE A 61 0.09 -10.94 17.02
CA ILE A 61 0.69 -12.19 17.48
C ILE A 61 1.64 -11.93 18.64
N VAL A 62 2.48 -10.89 18.52
CA VAL A 62 3.41 -10.47 19.56
C VAL A 62 3.33 -8.96 19.71
N SER A 63 3.15 -8.49 20.95
CA SER A 63 3.13 -7.07 21.25
C SER A 63 4.43 -6.60 21.91
N TYR A 64 4.83 -5.37 21.63
CA TYR A 64 6.01 -4.80 22.30
C TYR A 64 5.89 -4.74 23.83
N PRO A 65 4.73 -4.38 24.43
CA PRO A 65 4.56 -4.45 25.88
C PRO A 65 4.80 -5.86 26.49
N PHE A 66 4.42 -6.92 25.75
CA PHE A 66 4.70 -8.29 26.17
C PHE A 66 6.21 -8.56 26.18
N LEU A 67 6.93 -8.20 25.12
CA LEU A 67 8.40 -8.35 25.06
C LEU A 67 9.08 -7.54 26.16
N LEU A 68 8.71 -6.29 26.34
CA LEU A 68 9.25 -5.41 27.37
C LEU A 68 9.11 -6.02 28.76
N LYS A 69 7.90 -6.51 29.10
CA LYS A 69 7.63 -7.13 30.41
C LYS A 69 8.53 -8.33 30.71
N HIS A 70 8.88 -9.14 29.69
CA HIS A 70 9.58 -10.41 29.91
C HIS A 70 11.08 -10.35 29.63
N LEU A 71 11.55 -9.34 28.85
CA LEU A 71 12.94 -9.27 28.38
C LEU A 71 13.73 -8.08 28.94
N ALA A 72 13.08 -7.08 29.54
CA ALA A 72 13.79 -5.90 30.02
C ALA A 72 14.81 -6.23 31.10
N ILE A 73 16.07 -5.88 30.85
CA ILE A 73 17.19 -6.00 31.79
C ILE A 73 17.45 -4.64 32.45
N PHE A 74 17.25 -3.55 31.74
CA PHE A 74 17.48 -2.19 32.20
C PHE A 74 16.16 -1.44 32.37
N ASN A 75 16.20 -0.39 33.17
CA ASN A 75 15.11 0.57 33.32
C ASN A 75 15.68 1.96 32.97
N LEU A 76 15.49 2.37 31.74
CA LEU A 76 16.07 3.60 31.23
C LEU A 76 15.19 4.80 31.54
N GLU A 77 15.79 5.84 32.15
CA GLU A 77 15.12 7.10 32.38
C GLU A 77 15.01 7.94 31.10
N SER A 78 14.02 8.82 31.04
CA SER A 78 13.80 9.70 29.90
C SER A 78 14.99 10.65 29.69
N SER A 79 15.63 10.53 28.56
CA SER A 79 16.78 11.35 28.14
C SER A 79 16.90 11.39 26.62
N LEU A 80 17.64 12.36 26.09
CA LEU A 80 17.93 12.41 24.65
C LEU A 80 18.60 11.13 24.15
N LEU A 81 19.47 10.56 24.95
CA LEU A 81 20.16 9.28 24.64
C LEU A 81 19.17 8.12 24.54
N LEU A 82 18.16 8.07 25.41
CA LEU A 82 17.09 7.07 25.33
C LEU A 82 16.34 7.16 24.00
N TYR A 83 15.91 8.37 23.59
CA TYR A 83 15.18 8.56 22.34
C TYR A 83 16.04 8.21 21.12
N PHE A 84 17.32 8.60 21.12
CA PHE A 84 18.24 8.22 20.06
C PHE A 84 18.46 6.70 19.98
N THR A 85 18.72 6.04 21.10
CA THR A 85 18.88 4.57 21.18
C THR A 85 17.60 3.85 20.72
N ALA A 86 16.44 4.32 21.19
CA ALA A 86 15.15 3.78 20.77
C ALA A 86 14.93 3.92 19.26
N PHE A 87 15.28 5.09 18.67
CA PHE A 87 15.18 5.32 17.23
C PHE A 87 16.09 4.37 16.45
N VAL A 88 17.33 4.17 16.88
CA VAL A 88 18.26 3.19 16.29
C VAL A 88 17.70 1.77 16.37
N CYS A 89 17.09 1.38 17.50
CA CYS A 89 16.44 0.06 17.65
C CYS A 89 15.24 -0.10 16.72
N VAL A 90 14.43 0.95 16.54
CA VAL A 90 13.29 0.93 15.59
C VAL A 90 13.79 0.80 14.15
N ASP A 91 14.85 1.52 13.81
CA ASP A 91 15.44 1.46 12.46
C ASP A 91 16.08 0.11 12.16
N PHE A 92 16.79 -0.47 13.13
CA PHE A 92 17.32 -1.84 13.06
C PHE A 92 16.19 -2.88 12.89
N ALA A 93 15.12 -2.76 13.67
CA ALA A 93 13.94 -3.60 13.56
C ALA A 93 13.29 -3.50 12.18
N SER A 94 13.19 -2.28 11.64
CA SER A 94 12.66 -2.00 10.30
C SER A 94 13.50 -2.67 9.21
N TYR A 95 14.84 -2.58 9.29
CA TYR A 95 15.75 -3.25 8.36
C TYR A 95 15.52 -4.78 8.31
N TRP A 96 15.44 -5.44 9.46
CA TRP A 96 15.27 -6.89 9.50
C TRP A 96 13.88 -7.35 9.07
N ASN A 97 12.84 -6.61 9.46
CA ASN A 97 11.49 -6.86 8.97
C ASN A 97 11.40 -6.70 7.44
N HIS A 98 11.99 -5.64 6.91
CA HIS A 98 12.05 -5.36 5.48
C HIS A 98 12.83 -6.45 4.72
N ARG A 99 14.00 -6.86 5.25
CA ARG A 99 14.80 -7.95 4.69
C ARG A 99 14.03 -9.27 4.69
N LEU A 100 13.27 -9.57 5.74
CA LEU A 100 12.40 -10.74 5.80
C LEU A 100 11.35 -10.70 4.69
N ASN A 101 10.71 -9.56 4.50
CA ASN A 101 9.68 -9.35 3.48
C ASN A 101 10.24 -9.57 2.06
N HIS A 102 11.49 -9.23 1.79
CA HIS A 102 12.14 -9.48 0.50
C HIS A 102 12.60 -10.91 0.31
N LYS A 103 13.04 -11.60 1.37
CA LYS A 103 13.74 -12.88 1.26
C LYS A 103 12.85 -14.10 1.33
N ILE A 104 11.66 -14.00 1.92
CA ILE A 104 10.77 -15.14 2.17
C ILE A 104 9.45 -14.97 1.43
N ASN A 105 9.07 -16.01 0.70
CA ASN A 105 7.93 -16.03 -0.21
C ASN A 105 6.61 -15.58 0.44
N PHE A 106 6.33 -16.05 1.66
CA PHE A 106 5.14 -15.65 2.41
C PHE A 106 5.14 -14.15 2.78
N PHE A 107 6.27 -13.66 3.27
CA PHE A 107 6.37 -12.27 3.73
C PHE A 107 6.44 -11.26 2.58
N TRP A 108 6.94 -11.67 1.41
CA TRP A 108 6.88 -10.84 0.21
C TRP A 108 5.47 -10.37 -0.13
N ASN A 109 4.44 -11.16 0.18
CA ASN A 109 3.06 -10.75 -0.03
C ASN A 109 2.71 -9.43 0.70
N GLN A 110 3.33 -9.17 1.85
CA GLN A 110 3.10 -7.96 2.63
C GLN A 110 3.84 -6.73 2.07
N HIS A 111 4.79 -6.93 1.15
CA HIS A 111 5.62 -5.86 0.62
C HIS A 111 5.48 -5.68 -0.90
N LEU A 112 4.94 -6.66 -1.60
CA LEU A 112 4.75 -6.64 -3.05
C LEU A 112 3.98 -5.41 -3.52
N ILE A 113 2.94 -4.97 -2.81
CA ILE A 113 2.17 -3.79 -3.19
C ILE A 113 3.04 -2.53 -3.23
N HIS A 114 3.98 -2.38 -2.30
CA HIS A 114 4.90 -1.26 -2.25
C HIS A 114 5.78 -1.18 -3.50
N HIS A 115 6.27 -2.32 -3.98
CA HIS A 115 7.08 -2.42 -5.21
C HIS A 115 6.27 -2.51 -6.49
N SER A 116 4.94 -2.59 -6.43
CA SER A 116 4.10 -2.90 -7.59
C SER A 116 3.93 -1.74 -8.58
N SER A 117 4.25 -0.49 -8.21
CA SER A 117 4.23 0.64 -9.13
C SER A 117 5.34 0.52 -10.16
N GLU A 118 5.00 0.74 -11.43
CA GLU A 118 5.96 0.86 -12.54
C GLU A 118 6.43 2.32 -12.71
N GLU A 119 5.98 3.22 -11.83
CA GLU A 119 6.47 4.57 -11.64
C GLU A 119 7.22 4.68 -10.30
N PHE A 120 8.04 5.72 -10.15
CA PHE A 120 8.69 6.04 -8.90
C PHE A 120 8.56 7.53 -8.59
N ASN A 121 7.75 7.85 -7.59
CA ASN A 121 7.37 9.20 -7.17
C ASN A 121 6.78 9.16 -5.75
N LEU A 122 6.47 10.31 -5.16
CA LEU A 122 5.97 10.37 -3.79
C LEU A 122 4.63 9.60 -3.60
N ALA A 123 3.81 9.44 -4.64
CA ALA A 123 2.56 8.69 -4.49
C ALA A 123 2.81 7.18 -4.29
N CYS A 124 3.88 6.60 -4.86
CA CYS A 124 4.17 5.18 -4.67
C CYS A 124 4.55 4.84 -3.22
N ALA A 125 5.05 5.80 -2.43
CA ALA A 125 5.25 5.65 -0.99
C ALA A 125 3.96 5.31 -0.23
N LEU A 126 2.80 5.70 -0.76
CA LEU A 126 1.49 5.43 -0.17
C LEU A 126 0.95 4.04 -0.53
N ARG A 127 1.64 3.26 -1.37
CA ARG A 127 1.31 1.85 -1.59
C ARG A 127 1.70 1.03 -0.37
N GLN A 128 0.76 0.92 0.57
CA GLN A 128 0.94 0.23 1.84
C GLN A 128 0.09 -1.04 1.90
N SER A 129 0.58 -2.03 2.65
CA SER A 129 -0.03 -3.36 2.73
C SER A 129 -1.30 -3.40 3.56
N ILE A 130 -2.32 -4.10 3.03
CA ILE A 130 -3.45 -4.59 3.81
C ILE A 130 -3.37 -6.10 4.05
N SER A 131 -2.41 -6.79 3.47
CA SER A 131 -2.15 -8.22 3.69
C SER A 131 -1.24 -8.47 4.89
N ASP A 132 -0.70 -7.44 5.50
CA ASP A 132 -0.05 -7.47 6.81
C ASP A 132 -1.11 -7.53 7.93
N LEU A 133 -1.76 -8.69 8.02
CA LEU A 133 -2.80 -8.94 9.02
C LEU A 133 -2.24 -9.57 10.30
N LEU A 134 -0.99 -10.05 10.26
CA LEU A 134 -0.35 -10.74 11.37
C LEU A 134 0.73 -9.83 11.98
N GLY A 135 0.43 -9.21 13.12
CA GLY A 135 1.32 -8.30 13.83
C GLY A 135 2.48 -9.02 14.53
N TYR A 136 3.50 -9.42 13.78
CA TYR A 136 4.74 -10.05 14.29
C TYR A 136 5.94 -9.09 14.32
N ALA A 137 5.87 -7.93 13.70
CA ALA A 137 6.99 -6.98 13.54
C ALA A 137 7.61 -6.57 14.88
N ALA A 138 6.85 -6.60 15.98
CA ALA A 138 7.37 -6.36 17.32
C ALA A 138 8.50 -7.31 17.72
N LEU A 139 8.62 -8.51 17.12
CA LEU A 139 9.74 -9.43 17.37
C LEU A 139 11.09 -8.80 17.05
N PHE A 140 11.16 -7.93 16.06
CA PHE A 140 12.40 -7.24 15.69
C PHE A 140 12.78 -6.12 16.67
N LEU A 141 11.84 -5.70 17.56
CA LEU A 141 12.08 -4.76 18.66
C LEU A 141 12.65 -5.43 19.93
N ILE A 142 13.01 -6.71 19.88
CA ILE A 142 13.68 -7.39 21.00
C ILE A 142 14.88 -6.59 21.55
N PRO A 143 15.78 -5.99 20.73
CA PRO A 143 16.86 -5.17 21.26
C PRO A 143 16.36 -3.99 22.11
N ALA A 144 15.32 -3.29 21.67
CA ALA A 144 14.71 -2.21 22.44
C ALA A 144 14.08 -2.71 23.75
N ALA A 145 13.41 -3.89 23.72
CA ALA A 145 12.80 -4.50 24.88
C ALA A 145 13.83 -4.92 25.92
N VAL A 146 14.96 -5.53 25.49
CA VAL A 146 16.08 -5.93 26.36
C VAL A 146 16.70 -4.70 27.05
N LEU A 147 16.84 -3.60 26.31
CA LEU A 147 17.33 -2.31 26.85
C LEU A 147 16.31 -1.62 27.77
N GLY A 148 15.10 -2.11 27.88
CA GLY A 148 14.07 -1.52 28.73
C GLY A 148 13.48 -0.20 28.19
N VAL A 149 13.46 -0.01 26.87
CA VAL A 149 12.87 1.19 26.27
C VAL A 149 11.36 1.24 26.56
N PRO A 150 10.85 2.32 27.15
CA PRO A 150 9.42 2.45 27.45
C PRO A 150 8.54 2.36 26.19
N LYS A 151 7.39 1.70 26.31
CA LYS A 151 6.44 1.53 25.19
C LYS A 151 5.95 2.86 24.62
N GLU A 152 5.85 3.88 25.45
CA GLU A 152 5.42 5.25 25.07
C GLU A 152 6.40 5.86 24.07
N VAL A 153 7.71 5.62 24.28
CA VAL A 153 8.79 6.08 23.38
C VAL A 153 8.66 5.39 22.00
N ILE A 154 8.47 4.06 21.99
CA ILE A 154 8.26 3.31 20.74
C ILE A 154 7.00 3.79 20.02
N THR A 155 5.91 4.03 20.75
CA THR A 155 4.63 4.51 20.19
C THR A 155 4.76 5.88 19.50
N ILE A 156 5.65 6.74 20.00
CA ILE A 156 5.94 8.05 19.38
C ILE A 156 6.91 7.89 18.18
N LEU A 157 7.97 7.12 18.37
CA LEU A 157 9.06 7.05 17.38
C LEU A 157 8.72 6.22 16.15
N ALA A 158 7.91 5.16 16.26
CA ALA A 158 7.59 4.31 15.13
C ALA A 158 6.83 5.06 14.00
N PRO A 159 5.79 5.87 14.28
CA PRO A 159 5.19 6.73 13.25
C PRO A 159 6.17 7.77 12.68
N VAL A 160 6.97 8.43 13.51
CA VAL A 160 7.97 9.43 13.07
C VAL A 160 8.97 8.78 12.12
N HIS A 161 9.45 7.58 12.46
CA HIS A 161 10.35 6.78 11.62
C HIS A 161 9.70 6.42 10.27
N LEU A 162 8.42 6.02 10.28
CA LEU A 162 7.69 5.69 9.06
C LEU A 162 7.49 6.94 8.17
N PHE A 163 7.12 8.08 8.76
CA PHE A 163 7.00 9.35 8.01
C PHE A 163 8.32 9.82 7.42
N GLY A 164 9.42 9.58 8.12
CA GLY A 164 10.76 9.86 7.64
C GLY A 164 11.15 9.11 6.36
N GLN A 165 10.38 8.11 5.96
CA GLN A 165 10.63 7.32 4.75
C GLN A 165 9.90 7.83 3.50
N PHE A 166 8.99 8.79 3.63
CA PHE A 166 8.19 9.29 2.52
C PHE A 166 9.01 10.08 1.49
N TRP A 167 9.87 10.98 1.94
CA TRP A 167 10.55 11.98 1.11
C TRP A 167 11.51 11.42 0.06
N TYR A 168 12.06 10.24 0.27
CA TYR A 168 13.04 9.68 -0.64
C TYR A 168 12.43 8.90 -1.83
N HIS A 169 11.10 8.80 -1.92
CA HIS A 169 10.40 8.21 -3.06
C HIS A 169 10.28 9.22 -4.22
N THR A 170 11.40 9.71 -4.73
CA THR A 170 11.38 10.68 -5.83
C THR A 170 12.52 10.48 -6.82
N ARG A 171 12.25 10.78 -8.09
CA ARG A 171 13.22 10.79 -9.18
C ARG A 171 13.87 12.17 -9.37
N HIS A 172 13.38 13.20 -8.68
CA HIS A 172 13.82 14.58 -8.87
C HIS A 172 15.05 14.96 -8.03
N ILE A 173 15.42 14.15 -7.06
CA ILE A 173 16.61 14.34 -6.22
C ILE A 173 17.68 13.31 -6.63
N GLY A 174 18.85 13.80 -7.01
CA GLY A 174 20.01 12.97 -7.36
C GLY A 174 20.75 12.44 -6.13
N LYS A 175 22.02 12.06 -6.34
CA LYS A 175 22.90 11.62 -5.24
C LYS A 175 23.18 12.79 -4.29
N LEU A 176 23.16 12.52 -2.99
CA LEU A 176 23.36 13.51 -1.92
C LEU A 176 24.77 13.48 -1.28
N GLY A 177 25.73 12.87 -1.96
CA GLY A 177 27.14 12.87 -1.57
C GLY A 177 27.36 12.20 -0.22
N ILE A 178 27.96 12.93 0.75
CA ILE A 178 28.35 12.37 2.06
C ILE A 178 27.15 11.82 2.87
N LEU A 179 25.95 12.33 2.65
CA LEU A 179 24.75 11.82 3.35
C LEU A 179 24.46 10.37 3.02
N GLU A 180 24.86 9.90 1.83
CA GLU A 180 24.65 8.50 1.38
C GLU A 180 25.51 7.47 2.11
N TYR A 181 26.44 7.91 2.95
CA TYR A 181 27.20 7.02 3.83
C TYR A 181 26.43 6.66 5.12
N PHE A 182 25.47 7.50 5.52
CA PHE A 182 24.77 7.38 6.80
C PHE A 182 23.26 7.20 6.63
N LEU A 183 22.67 7.91 5.68
CA LEU A 183 21.21 7.96 5.49
C LEU A 183 20.79 7.32 4.18
N VAL A 184 19.62 6.71 4.18
CA VAL A 184 18.92 6.31 2.95
C VAL A 184 18.51 7.57 2.20
N THR A 185 18.87 7.63 0.93
CA THR A 185 18.61 8.77 0.03
C THR A 185 17.73 8.33 -1.14
N PRO A 186 17.17 9.28 -1.92
CA PRO A 186 16.40 8.94 -3.11
C PRO A 186 17.15 8.04 -4.09
N SER A 187 18.47 8.23 -4.29
CA SER A 187 19.26 7.37 -5.20
C SER A 187 19.33 5.92 -4.71
N GLN A 188 19.55 5.72 -3.42
CA GLN A 188 19.59 4.39 -2.82
C GLN A 188 18.21 3.71 -2.84
N HIS A 189 17.14 4.48 -2.65
CA HIS A 189 15.79 3.93 -2.64
C HIS A 189 15.25 3.65 -4.05
N ARG A 190 15.73 4.39 -5.09
CA ARG A 190 15.51 4.02 -6.49
C ARG A 190 16.10 2.65 -6.82
N VAL A 191 17.31 2.37 -6.37
CA VAL A 191 17.94 1.04 -6.48
C VAL A 191 17.10 -0.03 -5.80
N HIS A 192 16.60 0.26 -4.58
CA HIS A 192 15.77 -0.67 -3.83
C HIS A 192 14.49 -1.07 -4.60
N HIS A 193 13.82 -0.13 -5.24
CA HIS A 193 12.60 -0.36 -6.01
C HIS A 193 12.84 -0.90 -7.42
N ALA A 194 14.10 -1.06 -7.84
CA ALA A 194 14.42 -1.49 -9.18
C ALA A 194 14.44 -3.01 -9.34
N ILE A 195 14.01 -3.47 -10.52
CA ILE A 195 14.01 -4.89 -10.92
C ILE A 195 15.24 -5.30 -11.75
N ASN A 196 16.17 -4.40 -11.98
CA ASN A 196 17.45 -4.72 -12.62
C ASN A 196 18.18 -5.81 -11.82
N PRO A 197 18.78 -6.84 -12.45
CA PRO A 197 19.38 -7.97 -11.73
C PRO A 197 20.38 -7.57 -10.64
N ILE A 198 21.19 -6.52 -10.89
CA ILE A 198 22.18 -6.01 -9.94
C ILE A 198 21.54 -5.35 -8.71
N TYR A 199 20.28 -4.88 -8.81
CA TYR A 199 19.55 -4.13 -7.78
C TYR A 199 18.59 -4.99 -6.96
N ILE A 200 18.30 -6.22 -7.39
CA ILE A 200 17.37 -7.10 -6.67
C ILE A 200 17.85 -7.33 -5.24
N ASP A 201 16.94 -7.14 -4.28
CA ASP A 201 17.16 -7.31 -2.83
C ASP A 201 18.31 -6.45 -2.26
N LYS A 202 18.51 -5.27 -2.83
CA LYS A 202 19.50 -4.29 -2.35
C LYS A 202 18.84 -3.13 -1.61
N ASN A 203 19.65 -2.42 -0.81
CA ASN A 203 19.28 -1.21 -0.07
C ASN A 203 18.00 -1.36 0.76
N LEU A 204 18.01 -2.32 1.69
CA LEU A 204 16.85 -2.70 2.51
C LEU A 204 16.69 -1.83 3.77
N ALA A 205 17.62 -0.92 4.05
CA ALA A 205 17.55 -0.01 5.18
C ALA A 205 16.42 1.02 5.02
N ALA A 206 15.91 1.51 6.15
CA ALA A 206 14.82 2.47 6.19
C ALA A 206 15.30 3.92 6.34
N ILE A 207 16.09 4.24 7.37
CA ILE A 207 16.65 5.57 7.60
C ILE A 207 18.19 5.55 7.57
N PHE A 208 18.81 4.60 8.28
CA PHE A 208 20.27 4.49 8.33
C PHE A 208 20.79 3.43 7.36
N CYS A 209 21.39 3.84 6.25
CA CYS A 209 21.95 2.92 5.25
C CYS A 209 23.16 2.13 5.74
N VAL A 210 23.64 2.38 6.95
CA VAL A 210 24.72 1.64 7.60
C VAL A 210 24.40 0.15 7.74
N TRP A 211 23.14 -0.21 7.89
CA TRP A 211 22.70 -1.62 7.96
C TRP A 211 22.96 -2.35 6.65
N ASP A 212 22.70 -1.71 5.52
CA ASP A 212 22.98 -2.32 4.22
C ASP A 212 24.46 -2.59 4.02
N ARG A 213 25.31 -1.68 4.48
CA ARG A 213 26.77 -1.84 4.41
C ARG A 213 27.24 -2.97 5.35
N TRP A 214 26.74 -3.01 6.57
CA TRP A 214 27.13 -4.02 7.56
C TRP A 214 26.65 -5.44 7.19
N PHE A 215 25.47 -5.54 6.59
CA PHE A 215 24.86 -6.84 6.25
C PHE A 215 24.94 -7.21 4.76
N GLY A 216 25.74 -6.46 3.97
CA GLY A 216 26.07 -6.81 2.58
C GLY A 216 24.95 -6.62 1.56
N THR A 217 23.97 -5.76 1.86
CA THR A 217 22.85 -5.46 0.96
C THR A 217 22.99 -4.10 0.27
N PHE A 218 24.07 -3.36 0.50
CA PHE A 218 24.30 -2.06 -0.15
C PHE A 218 24.62 -2.22 -1.65
N GLN A 219 24.03 -1.35 -2.45
CA GLN A 219 24.33 -1.16 -3.87
C GLN A 219 24.14 0.31 -4.26
N GLU A 220 25.13 0.88 -4.89
CA GLU A 220 25.05 2.22 -5.45
C GLU A 220 24.22 2.25 -6.73
N GLU A 221 23.51 3.35 -6.98
CA GLU A 221 22.86 3.61 -8.27
C GLU A 221 23.92 3.90 -9.34
N LEU A 222 23.93 3.11 -10.40
CA LEU A 222 24.89 3.22 -11.49
C LEU A 222 24.29 4.01 -12.65
N GLU A 223 25.09 4.87 -13.28
CA GLU A 223 24.66 5.65 -14.45
C GLU A 223 24.43 4.76 -15.68
N GLU A 224 25.23 3.70 -15.81
CA GLU A 224 25.16 2.73 -16.91
C GLU A 224 23.97 1.76 -16.77
N GLU A 225 23.36 1.67 -15.59
CA GLU A 225 22.26 0.76 -15.29
C GLU A 225 21.09 1.52 -14.68
N PRO A 226 20.31 2.28 -15.47
CA PRO A 226 19.20 3.07 -14.95
C PRO A 226 18.14 2.19 -14.29
N PRO A 227 17.59 2.57 -13.11
CA PRO A 227 16.58 1.80 -12.42
C PRO A 227 15.30 1.62 -13.23
N VAL A 228 14.84 0.37 -13.35
CA VAL A 228 13.57 -0.02 -13.93
C VAL A 228 12.64 -0.49 -12.81
N TYR A 229 11.46 0.13 -12.69
CA TYR A 229 10.57 -0.08 -11.54
C TYR A 229 9.47 -1.11 -11.81
N GLY A 230 8.91 -1.63 -10.73
CA GLY A 230 7.87 -2.64 -10.73
C GLY A 230 8.30 -3.92 -10.04
N VAL A 231 7.73 -5.05 -10.45
CA VAL A 231 8.05 -6.38 -9.91
C VAL A 231 8.27 -7.37 -11.06
N LEU A 232 9.19 -8.33 -10.87
CA LEU A 232 9.56 -9.32 -11.91
C LEU A 232 8.37 -10.11 -12.47
N LYS A 233 7.32 -10.29 -11.68
CA LYS A 233 6.00 -10.77 -12.13
C LYS A 233 5.03 -9.60 -12.07
N PRO A 234 4.72 -8.93 -13.19
CA PRO A 234 3.85 -7.76 -13.21
C PRO A 234 2.50 -8.04 -12.58
N VAL A 235 2.01 -7.08 -11.79
CA VAL A 235 0.71 -7.22 -11.11
C VAL A 235 -0.47 -7.06 -12.07
N GLN A 236 -0.32 -6.28 -13.13
CA GLN A 236 -1.30 -6.04 -14.19
C GLN A 236 -2.71 -5.72 -13.67
N THR A 237 -2.79 -4.87 -12.67
CA THR A 237 -4.04 -4.38 -12.10
C THR A 237 -3.78 -3.07 -11.33
N TRP A 238 -4.77 -2.17 -11.36
CA TRP A 238 -4.80 -0.95 -10.56
C TRP A 238 -5.47 -1.17 -9.21
N ASN A 239 -6.08 -2.35 -8.99
CA ASN A 239 -6.85 -2.64 -7.79
C ASN A 239 -5.95 -2.99 -6.61
N PRO A 240 -5.87 -2.15 -5.55
CA PRO A 240 -4.96 -2.37 -4.44
C PRO A 240 -5.29 -3.64 -3.64
N LEU A 241 -6.55 -4.07 -3.61
CA LEU A 241 -6.93 -5.31 -2.91
C LEU A 241 -6.42 -6.54 -3.69
N ILE A 242 -6.57 -6.53 -5.02
CA ILE A 242 -6.05 -7.62 -5.86
C ILE A 242 -4.54 -7.69 -5.74
N ILE A 243 -3.83 -6.54 -5.84
CA ILE A 243 -2.37 -6.49 -5.71
C ILE A 243 -1.91 -7.12 -4.39
N ASN A 244 -2.57 -6.78 -3.27
CA ASN A 244 -2.20 -7.27 -1.94
C ASN A 244 -2.31 -8.79 -1.78
N PHE A 245 -3.25 -9.44 -2.47
CA PHE A 245 -3.53 -10.86 -2.23
C PHE A 245 -3.17 -11.78 -3.40
N GLN A 246 -2.83 -11.25 -4.58
CA GLN A 246 -2.56 -12.09 -5.76
C GLN A 246 -1.32 -12.98 -5.62
N HIS A 247 -0.29 -12.55 -4.87
CA HIS A 247 0.89 -13.38 -4.63
C HIS A 247 0.55 -14.54 -3.69
N LEU A 248 -0.14 -14.25 -2.58
CA LEU A 248 -0.65 -15.24 -1.65
C LEU A 248 -1.56 -16.26 -2.36
N TRP A 249 -2.49 -15.76 -3.18
CA TRP A 249 -3.34 -16.63 -3.99
C TRP A 249 -2.54 -17.53 -4.94
N GLY A 250 -1.50 -16.95 -5.57
CA GLY A 250 -0.58 -17.72 -6.40
C GLY A 250 0.17 -18.83 -5.66
N MET A 251 0.58 -18.58 -4.40
CA MET A 251 1.17 -19.61 -3.53
C MET A 251 0.16 -20.69 -3.13
N VAL A 252 -1.08 -20.31 -2.80
CA VAL A 252 -2.18 -21.26 -2.53
C VAL A 252 -2.39 -22.18 -3.74
N GLN A 253 -2.46 -21.62 -4.96
CA GLN A 253 -2.59 -22.41 -6.18
C GLN A 253 -1.40 -23.36 -6.38
N ASP A 254 -0.17 -22.89 -6.17
CA ASP A 254 1.03 -23.71 -6.31
C ASP A 254 1.07 -24.84 -5.27
N ALA A 255 0.68 -24.56 -4.01
CA ALA A 255 0.53 -25.58 -2.97
C ALA A 255 -0.56 -26.62 -3.30
N TRP A 256 -1.66 -26.19 -3.90
CA TRP A 256 -2.73 -27.09 -4.34
C TRP A 256 -2.29 -28.00 -5.48
N ARG A 257 -1.59 -27.44 -6.48
CA ARG A 257 -1.20 -28.12 -7.72
C ARG A 257 -0.04 -29.10 -7.56
N THR A 258 0.95 -28.78 -6.70
CA THR A 258 2.10 -29.68 -6.51
C THR A 258 1.70 -31.04 -5.98
N ARG A 259 2.32 -32.10 -6.50
CA ARG A 259 2.12 -33.47 -6.03
C ARG A 259 3.02 -33.81 -4.84
N ILE A 260 4.01 -32.96 -4.55
CA ILE A 260 5.04 -33.20 -3.54
C ILE A 260 4.58 -32.62 -2.19
N TRP A 261 4.29 -33.46 -1.20
CA TRP A 261 3.77 -33.02 0.10
C TRP A 261 4.69 -32.08 0.87
N THR A 262 6.01 -32.31 0.81
CA THR A 262 6.98 -31.42 1.42
C THR A 262 6.94 -30.02 0.80
N GLU A 263 6.74 -29.92 -0.51
CA GLU A 263 6.60 -28.63 -1.19
C GLU A 263 5.32 -27.90 -0.76
N LYS A 264 4.20 -28.60 -0.54
CA LYS A 264 2.94 -27.99 -0.02
C LYS A 264 3.16 -27.29 1.33
N LEU A 265 4.02 -27.85 2.19
CA LEU A 265 4.28 -27.35 3.54
C LEU A 265 5.35 -26.25 3.55
N PHE A 266 6.38 -26.38 2.71
CA PHE A 266 7.59 -25.54 2.81
C PHE A 266 7.69 -24.42 1.78
N LEU A 267 6.90 -24.40 0.68
CA LEU A 267 6.98 -23.35 -0.36
C LEU A 267 6.79 -21.92 0.23
N TRP A 268 6.05 -21.79 1.33
CA TRP A 268 5.78 -20.52 2.02
C TRP A 268 7.05 -19.87 2.59
N TRP A 269 7.98 -20.71 3.06
CA TRP A 269 9.22 -20.31 3.74
C TRP A 269 10.45 -20.31 2.82
N LYS A 270 10.27 -20.73 1.58
CA LYS A 270 11.31 -20.68 0.54
C LYS A 270 11.59 -19.24 0.12
N PRO A 271 12.73 -19.00 -0.56
CA PRO A 271 13.04 -17.67 -1.09
C PRO A 271 11.92 -17.09 -1.97
N THR A 272 11.80 -15.77 -1.97
CA THR A 272 10.81 -15.03 -2.76
C THR A 272 10.81 -15.46 -4.22
N GLY A 273 9.61 -15.70 -4.75
CA GLY A 273 9.42 -16.14 -6.13
C GLY A 273 9.66 -17.65 -6.36
N TYR A 274 9.97 -18.40 -5.31
CA TYR A 274 10.08 -19.87 -5.40
C TYR A 274 8.75 -20.50 -5.80
N ARG A 275 8.82 -21.52 -6.66
CA ARG A 275 7.69 -22.37 -7.05
C ARG A 275 8.18 -23.82 -7.14
N PRO A 276 7.35 -24.83 -6.76
CA PRO A 276 7.68 -26.23 -6.96
C PRO A 276 7.99 -26.54 -8.42
N ALA A 277 8.99 -27.39 -8.68
CA ALA A 277 9.47 -27.67 -10.04
C ALA A 277 8.38 -28.25 -10.93
N ASP A 278 7.60 -29.23 -10.43
CA ASP A 278 6.47 -29.85 -11.12
C ASP A 278 5.38 -28.83 -11.52
N VAL A 279 5.12 -27.84 -10.66
CA VAL A 279 4.16 -26.78 -10.96
C VAL A 279 4.75 -25.75 -11.93
N SER A 280 6.03 -25.42 -11.80
CA SER A 280 6.68 -24.44 -12.68
C SER A 280 6.76 -24.95 -14.12
N GLU A 281 6.99 -26.24 -14.32
CA GLU A 281 7.02 -26.88 -15.62
C GLU A 281 5.62 -26.97 -16.26
N GLN A 282 4.61 -27.40 -15.49
CA GLN A 282 3.25 -27.61 -15.99
C GLN A 282 2.46 -26.30 -16.15
N TYR A 283 2.74 -25.30 -15.31
CA TYR A 283 2.05 -24.00 -15.27
C TYR A 283 3.06 -22.86 -15.29
N PRO A 284 3.80 -22.66 -16.42
CA PRO A 284 4.79 -21.59 -16.51
C PRO A 284 4.15 -20.22 -16.33
N ARG A 285 4.85 -19.33 -15.65
CA ARG A 285 4.44 -17.92 -15.48
C ARG A 285 5.36 -17.03 -16.29
N LYS A 286 4.78 -16.08 -17.02
CA LYS A 286 5.56 -15.07 -17.75
C LYS A 286 6.29 -14.19 -16.74
N LYS A 287 7.60 -14.06 -16.90
CA LYS A 287 8.44 -13.08 -16.20
C LYS A 287 8.81 -11.96 -17.17
N ILE A 288 9.07 -10.77 -16.63
CA ILE A 288 9.65 -9.67 -17.41
C ILE A 288 11.06 -10.08 -17.84
N SER A 289 11.38 -9.86 -19.13
CA SER A 289 12.75 -9.81 -19.63
C SER A 289 13.18 -8.36 -19.75
N LEU A 290 14.35 -8.02 -19.20
CA LEU A 290 14.94 -6.68 -19.32
C LEU A 290 15.70 -6.49 -20.64
N ASP A 291 15.84 -7.55 -21.46
CA ASP A 291 16.48 -7.49 -22.78
C ASP A 291 15.64 -6.70 -23.81
N GLN A 292 14.41 -6.41 -23.49
CA GLN A 292 13.47 -5.64 -24.33
C GLN A 292 12.85 -4.50 -23.52
N PRO A 293 12.44 -3.39 -24.18
CA PRO A 293 11.70 -2.34 -23.52
C PRO A 293 10.46 -2.88 -22.81
N ILE A 294 10.30 -2.54 -21.54
CA ILE A 294 9.15 -2.98 -20.75
C ILE A 294 7.97 -2.07 -21.09
N GLU A 295 6.90 -2.69 -21.61
CA GLU A 295 5.63 -2.00 -21.78
C GLU A 295 4.91 -1.94 -20.42
N LYS A 296 4.71 -0.70 -19.93
CA LYS A 296 4.00 -0.46 -18.68
C LYS A 296 2.53 -0.83 -18.80
N TYR A 297 1.98 -1.35 -17.71
CA TYR A 297 0.54 -1.64 -17.63
C TYR A 297 -0.29 -0.37 -17.80
N ASN A 298 -1.04 -0.29 -18.87
CA ASN A 298 -1.89 0.87 -19.18
C ASN A 298 -3.07 0.45 -20.05
N PRO A 299 -4.11 -0.18 -19.48
CA PRO A 299 -5.31 -0.53 -20.23
C PRO A 299 -5.95 0.71 -20.83
N LYS A 300 -6.46 0.56 -22.06
CA LYS A 300 -7.12 1.67 -22.79
C LYS A 300 -8.39 2.08 -22.04
N MET A 301 -8.49 3.36 -21.74
CA MET A 301 -9.66 3.98 -21.11
C MET A 301 -10.06 5.25 -21.87
N SER A 302 -11.38 5.41 -22.05
CA SER A 302 -11.91 6.63 -22.60
C SER A 302 -11.72 7.83 -21.64
N PRO A 303 -11.77 9.08 -22.13
CA PRO A 303 -11.76 10.25 -21.26
C PRO A 303 -12.89 10.24 -20.22
N LEU A 304 -14.07 9.70 -20.59
CA LEU A 304 -15.21 9.57 -19.69
C LEU A 304 -14.92 8.57 -18.56
N GLN A 305 -14.33 7.41 -18.87
CA GLN A 305 -13.93 6.43 -17.87
C GLN A 305 -12.88 7.00 -16.90
N LYS A 306 -11.90 7.77 -17.40
CA LYS A 306 -10.90 8.44 -16.55
C LYS A 306 -11.55 9.48 -15.63
N SER A 307 -12.45 10.30 -16.16
CA SER A 307 -13.20 11.28 -15.36
C SER A 307 -14.06 10.61 -14.31
N TRP A 308 -14.66 9.47 -14.65
CA TRP A 308 -15.46 8.66 -13.75
C TRP A 308 -14.62 8.06 -12.62
N ALA A 309 -13.46 7.49 -12.92
CA ALA A 309 -12.54 6.99 -11.89
C ALA A 309 -12.10 8.11 -10.94
N PHE A 310 -11.80 9.29 -11.46
CA PHE A 310 -11.45 10.46 -10.64
C PHE A 310 -12.61 10.95 -9.76
N PHE A 311 -13.82 10.99 -10.30
CA PHE A 311 -15.03 11.32 -9.54
C PHE A 311 -15.21 10.36 -8.35
N HIS A 312 -15.10 9.04 -8.59
CA HIS A 312 -15.19 8.05 -7.52
C HIS A 312 -14.10 8.25 -6.47
N TRP A 313 -12.86 8.44 -6.91
CA TRP A 313 -11.76 8.68 -6.00
C TRP A 313 -12.00 9.90 -5.11
N LEU A 314 -12.48 11.02 -5.67
CA LEU A 314 -12.83 12.23 -4.89
C LEU A 314 -13.93 11.96 -3.87
N CYS A 315 -15.02 11.32 -4.30
CA CYS A 315 -16.14 11.02 -3.41
C CYS A 315 -15.74 10.09 -2.27
N ILE A 316 -14.95 9.05 -2.57
CA ILE A 316 -14.47 8.09 -1.59
C ILE A 316 -13.45 8.75 -0.64
N THR A 317 -12.60 9.64 -1.15
CA THR A 317 -11.70 10.46 -0.31
C THR A 317 -12.51 11.31 0.68
N PHE A 318 -13.55 11.99 0.21
CA PHE A 318 -14.45 12.75 1.10
C PHE A 318 -15.10 11.85 2.16
N MET A 319 -15.62 10.67 1.77
CA MET A 319 -16.21 9.71 2.70
C MET A 319 -15.20 9.25 3.76
N LEU A 320 -13.96 8.98 3.36
CA LEU A 320 -12.90 8.58 4.28
C LEU A 320 -12.57 9.71 5.28
N PHE A 321 -12.35 10.93 4.79
CA PHE A 321 -12.06 12.06 5.67
C PHE A 321 -13.21 12.37 6.61
N TYR A 322 -14.44 12.30 6.13
CA TYR A 322 -15.62 12.47 6.98
C TYR A 322 -15.72 11.37 8.04
N PHE A 323 -15.43 10.13 7.68
CA PHE A 323 -15.37 9.01 8.61
C PHE A 323 -14.32 9.21 9.69
N LEU A 324 -13.10 9.61 9.32
CA LEU A 324 -12.03 9.90 10.27
C LEU A 324 -12.40 11.06 11.23
N ALA A 325 -12.97 12.13 10.69
CA ALA A 325 -13.36 13.30 11.47
C ALA A 325 -14.46 13.02 12.51
N ASN A 326 -15.34 12.07 12.19
CA ASN A 326 -16.49 11.71 13.03
C ASN A 326 -16.37 10.30 13.63
N TYR A 327 -15.16 9.72 13.67
CA TYR A 327 -14.97 8.34 14.08
C TYR A 327 -15.59 7.99 15.44
N ALA A 328 -15.52 8.92 16.40
CA ALA A 328 -16.08 8.75 17.74
C ALA A 328 -17.62 8.63 17.76
N SER A 329 -18.32 9.09 16.71
CA SER A 329 -19.79 8.99 16.59
C SER A 329 -20.27 7.61 16.15
N TYR A 330 -19.37 6.77 15.63
CA TYR A 330 -19.72 5.43 15.15
C TYR A 330 -19.56 4.38 16.25
N SER A 331 -20.55 3.53 16.46
CA SER A 331 -20.34 2.25 17.15
C SER A 331 -19.45 1.31 16.31
N SER A 332 -18.83 0.30 16.94
CA SER A 332 -17.96 -0.63 16.22
C SER A 332 -18.65 -1.31 15.01
N PRO A 333 -19.89 -1.81 15.09
CA PRO A 333 -20.59 -2.34 13.92
C PRO A 333 -20.83 -1.29 12.82
N GLN A 334 -21.17 -0.06 13.19
CA GLN A 334 -21.38 1.02 12.22
C GLN A 334 -20.07 1.43 11.55
N ALA A 335 -18.96 1.50 12.29
CA ALA A 335 -17.64 1.77 11.76
C ALA A 335 -17.20 0.67 10.76
N LEU A 336 -17.41 -0.60 11.08
CA LEU A 336 -17.13 -1.73 10.19
C LEU A 336 -18.00 -1.68 8.92
N LEU A 337 -19.28 -1.37 9.06
CA LEU A 337 -20.21 -1.28 7.93
C LEU A 337 -19.83 -0.13 7.00
N PHE A 338 -19.59 1.07 7.54
CA PHE A 338 -19.26 2.24 6.74
C PHE A 338 -17.85 2.15 6.15
N GLY A 339 -16.86 1.73 6.95
CA GLY A 339 -15.50 1.49 6.46
C GLY A 339 -15.45 0.35 5.43
N GLY A 340 -16.24 -0.70 5.62
CA GLY A 340 -16.44 -1.77 4.64
C GLY A 340 -17.02 -1.26 3.32
N LEU A 341 -17.99 -0.34 3.37
CA LEU A 341 -18.55 0.31 2.18
C LEU A 341 -17.48 1.11 1.43
N ILE A 342 -16.60 1.82 2.14
CA ILE A 342 -15.47 2.53 1.52
C ILE A 342 -14.51 1.53 0.86
N PHE A 343 -14.16 0.44 1.54
CA PHE A 343 -13.30 -0.64 0.99
C PHE A 343 -13.87 -1.22 -0.31
N VAL A 344 -15.15 -1.60 -0.28
CA VAL A 344 -15.83 -2.17 -1.45
C VAL A 344 -15.94 -1.14 -2.58
N SER A 345 -16.04 0.15 -2.25
CA SER A 345 -16.04 1.23 -3.25
C SER A 345 -14.69 1.40 -3.91
N ILE A 346 -13.59 1.30 -3.16
CA ILE A 346 -12.24 1.31 -3.73
C ILE A 346 -12.03 0.10 -4.64
N PHE A 347 -12.43 -1.09 -4.19
CA PHE A 347 -12.34 -2.31 -4.99
C PHE A 347 -13.11 -2.18 -6.31
N GLY A 348 -14.34 -1.66 -6.26
CA GLY A 348 -15.20 -1.59 -7.42
C GLY A 348 -14.68 -0.63 -8.49
N PHE A 349 -14.40 0.63 -8.14
CA PHE A 349 -13.96 1.60 -9.15
C PHE A 349 -12.56 1.27 -9.71
N THR A 350 -11.64 0.73 -8.90
CA THR A 350 -10.33 0.31 -9.39
C THR A 350 -10.40 -0.93 -10.27
N SER A 351 -11.34 -1.85 -10.03
CA SER A 351 -11.64 -2.96 -10.94
C SER A 351 -12.25 -2.48 -12.26
N LEU A 352 -13.02 -1.40 -12.23
CA LEU A 352 -13.54 -0.77 -13.45
C LEU A 352 -12.41 -0.13 -14.27
N MET A 353 -11.40 0.46 -13.60
CA MET A 353 -10.17 0.97 -14.24
C MET A 353 -9.41 -0.14 -15.01
N ASP A 354 -9.43 -1.37 -14.50
CA ASP A 354 -8.82 -2.54 -15.14
C ASP A 354 -9.65 -3.09 -16.31
N GLY A 355 -10.89 -2.67 -16.45
CA GLY A 355 -11.79 -3.11 -17.52
C GLY A 355 -12.28 -4.56 -17.37
N TYR A 356 -12.30 -5.12 -16.15
CA TYR A 356 -12.82 -6.47 -15.93
C TYR A 356 -14.29 -6.59 -16.36
N SER A 357 -14.65 -7.68 -17.02
CA SER A 357 -16.02 -7.90 -17.54
C SER A 357 -17.11 -7.86 -16.46
N TRP A 358 -16.80 -8.29 -15.26
CA TRP A 358 -17.70 -8.31 -14.12
C TRP A 358 -17.79 -6.98 -13.36
N SER A 359 -16.85 -6.07 -13.57
CA SER A 359 -16.70 -4.85 -12.76
C SER A 359 -17.91 -3.91 -12.85
N PHE A 360 -18.54 -3.85 -14.03
CA PHE A 360 -19.75 -3.06 -14.22
C PHE A 360 -20.90 -3.56 -13.34
N SER A 361 -21.19 -4.87 -13.36
CA SER A 361 -22.26 -5.47 -12.54
C SER A 361 -21.97 -5.35 -11.06
N PHE A 362 -20.69 -5.47 -10.67
CA PHE A 362 -20.25 -5.29 -9.30
C PHE A 362 -20.48 -3.84 -8.82
N GLU A 363 -20.07 -2.84 -9.61
CA GLU A 363 -20.25 -1.42 -9.30
C GLU A 363 -21.74 -1.03 -9.22
N MET A 364 -22.56 -1.60 -10.09
CA MET A 364 -24.01 -1.41 -10.03
C MET A 364 -24.59 -1.97 -8.72
N GLY A 365 -24.24 -3.23 -8.37
CA GLY A 365 -24.67 -3.86 -7.11
C GLY A 365 -24.17 -3.08 -5.88
N ARG A 366 -22.91 -2.66 -5.87
CA ARG A 366 -22.34 -1.81 -4.82
C ARG A 366 -23.13 -0.51 -4.64
N SER A 367 -23.45 0.16 -5.76
CA SER A 367 -24.18 1.43 -5.71
C SER A 367 -25.60 1.25 -5.15
N PHE A 368 -26.29 0.18 -5.52
CA PHE A 368 -27.58 -0.18 -4.92
C PHE A 368 -27.44 -0.50 -3.42
N CYS A 369 -26.46 -1.29 -3.01
CA CYS A 369 -26.21 -1.60 -1.60
C CYS A 369 -25.89 -0.33 -0.80
N GLY A 370 -25.08 0.57 -1.37
CA GLY A 370 -24.76 1.86 -0.77
C GLY A 370 -26.02 2.73 -0.58
N LEU A 371 -26.88 2.80 -1.60
CA LEU A 371 -28.14 3.54 -1.52
C LEU A 371 -29.06 2.93 -0.45
N LEU A 372 -29.18 1.60 -0.40
CA LEU A 372 -29.96 0.91 0.63
C LEU A 372 -29.43 1.19 2.04
N LEU A 373 -28.12 1.27 2.25
CA LEU A 373 -27.54 1.60 3.55
C LEU A 373 -28.06 2.94 4.08
N PHE A 374 -28.19 3.95 3.20
CA PHE A 374 -28.69 5.26 3.59
C PHE A 374 -30.22 5.39 3.60
N THR A 375 -30.96 4.46 3.00
CA THR A 375 -32.43 4.47 2.96
C THR A 375 -33.08 3.48 3.92
N PHE A 376 -32.34 2.46 4.39
CA PHE A 376 -32.88 1.49 5.34
C PHE A 376 -33.19 2.15 6.69
N PRO A 377 -34.41 1.99 7.26
CA PRO A 377 -34.90 2.84 8.37
C PRO A 377 -33.99 2.95 9.58
N TYR A 378 -33.39 1.86 10.03
CA TYR A 378 -32.51 1.87 11.20
C TYR A 378 -31.22 2.67 10.94
N GLN A 379 -30.58 2.46 9.80
CA GLN A 379 -29.33 3.17 9.45
C GLN A 379 -29.60 4.62 9.02
N SER A 380 -30.68 4.86 8.27
CA SER A 380 -31.03 6.24 7.84
C SER A 380 -31.32 7.14 9.01
N ASN A 381 -32.00 6.65 10.07
CA ASN A 381 -32.23 7.42 11.29
C ASN A 381 -30.92 7.81 12.00
N PHE A 382 -29.94 6.89 12.08
CA PHE A 382 -28.62 7.19 12.64
C PHE A 382 -27.90 8.24 11.79
N TYR A 383 -27.75 8.03 10.48
CA TYR A 383 -27.03 8.97 9.63
C TYR A 383 -27.71 10.32 9.56
N LEU A 384 -29.05 10.37 9.44
CA LEU A 384 -29.78 11.63 9.36
C LEU A 384 -29.69 12.45 10.67
N SER A 385 -29.73 11.80 11.83
CA SER A 385 -29.71 12.47 13.13
C SER A 385 -28.32 12.85 13.61
N GLN A 386 -27.32 11.97 13.39
CA GLN A 386 -25.97 12.15 13.93
C GLN A 386 -24.98 12.69 12.88
N LEU A 387 -25.18 12.34 11.62
CA LEU A 387 -24.23 12.59 10.53
C LEU A 387 -24.94 13.05 9.24
N PRO A 388 -25.75 14.14 9.27
CA PRO A 388 -26.61 14.52 8.15
C PRO A 388 -25.84 14.82 6.85
N ILE A 389 -24.64 15.36 6.93
CA ILE A 389 -23.83 15.66 5.74
C ILE A 389 -23.54 14.38 4.98
N ILE A 390 -23.07 13.32 5.63
CA ILE A 390 -22.75 12.06 4.96
C ILE A 390 -24.01 11.32 4.50
N PHE A 391 -25.14 11.52 5.17
CA PHE A 391 -26.44 10.99 4.74
C PHE A 391 -26.82 11.51 3.35
N TYR A 392 -26.93 12.84 3.20
CA TYR A 392 -27.30 13.44 1.92
C TYR A 392 -26.21 13.23 0.85
N PHE A 393 -24.95 13.30 1.22
CA PHE A 393 -23.85 13.00 0.31
C PHE A 393 -23.92 11.57 -0.21
N GLY A 394 -24.18 10.58 0.65
CA GLY A 394 -24.30 9.17 0.27
C GLY A 394 -25.47 8.95 -0.70
N LEU A 395 -26.63 9.53 -0.44
CA LEU A 395 -27.77 9.45 -1.35
C LEU A 395 -27.45 10.00 -2.74
N VAL A 396 -26.83 11.18 -2.80
CA VAL A 396 -26.46 11.81 -4.09
C VAL A 396 -25.36 11.00 -4.78
N TYR A 397 -24.29 10.62 -4.06
CA TYR A 397 -23.17 9.87 -4.62
C TYR A 397 -23.60 8.54 -5.24
N PHE A 398 -24.37 7.71 -4.51
CA PHE A 398 -24.80 6.41 -5.02
C PHE A 398 -25.83 6.52 -6.14
N SER A 399 -26.71 7.52 -6.10
CA SER A 399 -27.63 7.81 -7.20
C SER A 399 -26.89 8.23 -8.48
N LEU A 400 -25.94 9.15 -8.36
CA LEU A 400 -25.09 9.55 -9.48
C LEU A 400 -24.21 8.39 -9.99
N SER A 401 -23.78 7.49 -9.08
CA SER A 401 -23.02 6.29 -9.47
C SER A 401 -23.85 5.37 -10.37
N ILE A 402 -25.12 5.15 -10.07
CA ILE A 402 -26.02 4.34 -10.91
C ILE A 402 -26.21 5.01 -12.29
N VAL A 403 -26.53 6.30 -12.32
CA VAL A 403 -26.74 7.04 -13.59
C VAL A 403 -25.49 7.04 -14.45
N GLY A 404 -24.33 7.34 -13.86
CA GLY A 404 -23.07 7.40 -14.61
C GLY A 404 -22.64 6.02 -15.16
N LEU A 405 -22.90 4.94 -14.43
CA LEU A 405 -22.68 3.58 -14.94
C LEU A 405 -23.56 3.29 -16.17
N MET A 406 -24.82 3.74 -16.19
CA MET A 406 -25.67 3.58 -17.38
C MET A 406 -25.07 4.32 -18.58
N VAL A 407 -24.56 5.54 -18.38
CA VAL A 407 -23.90 6.33 -19.45
C VAL A 407 -22.64 5.63 -19.96
N LEU A 408 -21.79 5.11 -19.05
CA LEU A 408 -20.58 4.36 -19.42
C LEU A 408 -20.91 3.06 -20.18
N HIS A 409 -22.01 2.40 -19.82
CA HIS A 409 -22.47 1.21 -20.53
C HIS A 409 -22.91 1.55 -21.97
N GLN A 410 -23.62 2.65 -22.17
CA GLN A 410 -24.02 3.13 -23.49
C GLN A 410 -22.79 3.48 -24.35
N GLU A 411 -21.81 4.21 -23.79
CA GLU A 411 -20.55 4.54 -24.49
C GLU A 411 -19.85 3.27 -24.97
N ARG A 412 -19.74 2.25 -24.11
CA ARG A 412 -19.09 0.96 -24.44
C ARG A 412 -19.81 0.25 -25.59
N ASN A 413 -21.13 0.24 -25.57
CA ASN A 413 -21.93 -0.40 -26.63
C ASN A 413 -21.78 0.34 -27.96
N LEU A 414 -21.76 1.68 -27.96
CA LEU A 414 -21.54 2.48 -29.18
C LEU A 414 -20.16 2.25 -29.78
N ASN A 415 -19.11 2.16 -28.94
CA ASN A 415 -17.76 1.92 -29.41
C ASN A 415 -17.60 0.50 -29.99
N SER A 416 -18.24 -0.51 -29.42
CA SER A 416 -18.23 -1.87 -29.98
C SER A 416 -18.96 -2.00 -31.32
N LEU A 417 -19.98 -1.16 -31.59
CA LEU A 417 -20.67 -1.11 -32.88
C LEU A 417 -19.86 -0.40 -33.96
N ASN A 418 -18.92 0.49 -33.58
CA ASN A 418 -18.07 1.20 -34.53
C ASN A 418 -16.78 0.45 -34.88
N GLU A 419 -16.41 -0.57 -34.15
CA GLU A 419 -15.23 -1.41 -34.37
C GLU A 419 -15.56 -2.73 -35.12
N GLY A 420 -16.82 -3.09 -35.31
CA GLY A 420 -17.32 -4.27 -36.05
C GLY A 420 -17.84 -3.90 -37.43
#